data_172d924ff40ad76093d4d9fa71f4b5fe
#
_entry.id   172d924ff40ad76093d4d9fa71f4b5fe
#
_cell.length_a   1.000
_cell.length_b   1.000
_cell.length_c   1.000
_cell.angle_alpha   90.00
_cell.angle_beta   90.00
_cell.angle_gamma   90.00
#
_symmetry.space_group_name_H-M   'P 1'
#
loop_
_entity.id
_entity.type
_entity.pdbx_description
1 polymer ?
#
loop_
_entity_poly.entity_id
_entity_poly.type
_entity_poly.pdbx_seq_one_letter_code
_entity_poly.pdbx_strand_id
1 'polypeptide(L)'
;SQSKRQQTAWEFVKFCTLNEDTADWWIDFSQGDTVSLKSAIEKHKDDENEIYGGEKLYSFWLEQAEGIDYSIVTRYDKAIGDAWGEAISAVKTGQKTKDEAVNEFYDKVAATYPDIEIDR
;
A
#
# COMPACT_ATOMS: atom_id res chain seq x y z
N SER A 1 17.13 3.67 15.10
CA SER A 1 15.91 3.89 15.87
C SER A 1 16.19 4.90 16.99
N GLN A 2 15.33 5.91 17.16
CA GLN A 2 15.45 6.92 18.23
C GLN A 2 14.76 6.50 19.53
N SER A 3 14.10 5.35 19.54
CA SER A 3 13.38 4.85 20.72
C SER A 3 14.36 4.42 21.81
N LYS A 4 14.12 4.89 23.02
CA LYS A 4 14.83 4.43 24.24
C LYS A 4 14.31 3.05 24.73
N ARG A 5 13.24 2.52 24.15
CA ARG A 5 12.60 1.25 24.48
C ARG A 5 12.51 0.36 23.24
N GLN A 6 13.65 0.10 22.63
CA GLN A 6 13.72 -0.62 21.33
C GLN A 6 13.12 -2.02 21.42
N GLN A 7 13.36 -2.76 22.49
CA GLN A 7 12.80 -4.09 22.69
C GLN A 7 11.26 -4.07 22.74
N THR A 8 10.68 -3.17 23.52
CA THR A 8 9.22 -3.02 23.61
C THR A 8 8.61 -2.60 22.26
N ALA A 9 9.28 -1.69 21.55
CA ALA A 9 8.84 -1.29 20.21
C ALA A 9 8.89 -2.46 19.22
N TRP A 10 9.91 -3.30 19.30
CA TRP A 10 10.02 -4.49 18.46
C TRP A 10 8.93 -5.53 18.78
N GLU A 11 8.64 -5.79 20.06
CA GLU A 11 7.55 -6.68 20.46
C GLU A 11 6.20 -6.16 19.95
N PHE A 12 5.97 -4.84 19.99
CA PHE A 12 4.77 -4.22 19.44
C PHE A 12 4.67 -4.39 17.91
N VAL A 13 5.78 -4.20 17.18
CA VAL A 13 5.82 -4.44 15.73
C VAL A 13 5.47 -5.91 15.42
N LYS A 14 6.08 -6.86 16.13
CA LYS A 14 5.76 -8.28 15.94
C LYS A 14 4.29 -8.59 16.23
N PHE A 15 3.75 -8.03 17.30
CA PHE A 15 2.33 -8.18 17.63
C PHE A 15 1.43 -7.68 16.49
N CYS A 16 1.73 -6.52 15.91
CA CYS A 16 0.92 -5.97 14.82
C CYS A 16 1.08 -6.71 13.49
N THR A 17 2.23 -7.37 13.24
CA THR A 17 2.57 -7.88 11.90
C THR A 17 2.68 -9.39 11.79
N LEU A 18 2.99 -10.08 12.90
CA LEU A 18 3.32 -11.52 12.91
C LEU A 18 2.46 -12.33 13.88
N ASN A 19 1.55 -11.72 14.62
CA ASN A 19 0.65 -12.43 15.51
C ASN A 19 -0.60 -12.88 14.73
N GLU A 20 -0.91 -14.18 14.76
CA GLU A 20 -2.03 -14.76 14.01
C GLU A 20 -3.38 -14.21 14.47
N ASP A 21 -3.62 -14.11 15.78
CA ASP A 21 -4.89 -13.62 16.31
C ASP A 21 -5.12 -12.15 15.90
N THR A 22 -4.06 -11.34 15.89
CA THR A 22 -4.14 -9.95 15.44
C THR A 22 -4.41 -9.86 13.94
N ALA A 23 -3.79 -10.73 13.16
CA ALA A 23 -4.00 -10.79 11.70
C ALA A 23 -5.43 -11.24 11.36
N ASP A 24 -5.93 -12.31 11.99
CA ASP A 24 -7.30 -12.79 11.81
C ASP A 24 -8.31 -11.68 12.21
N TRP A 25 -8.10 -11.04 13.38
CA TRP A 25 -8.93 -9.91 13.80
C TRP A 25 -8.94 -8.75 12.80
N TRP A 26 -7.78 -8.41 12.22
CA TRP A 26 -7.69 -7.32 11.23
C TRP A 26 -8.42 -7.67 9.93
N ILE A 27 -8.30 -8.91 9.47
CA ILE A 27 -9.01 -9.43 8.29
C ILE A 27 -10.52 -9.27 8.49
N ASP A 28 -11.06 -9.73 9.61
CA ASP A 28 -12.47 -9.64 9.94
C ASP A 28 -12.94 -8.17 10.09
N PHE A 29 -12.14 -7.33 10.72
CA PHE A 29 -12.46 -5.92 10.96
C PHE A 29 -12.41 -5.08 9.69
N SER A 30 -11.38 -5.24 8.86
CA SER A 30 -11.16 -4.40 7.68
C SER A 30 -12.01 -4.81 6.48
N GLN A 31 -12.45 -6.06 6.44
CA GLN A 31 -13.27 -6.64 5.38
C GLN A 31 -12.71 -6.41 3.96
N GLY A 32 -11.41 -6.47 3.79
CA GLY A 32 -10.80 -6.34 2.47
C GLY A 32 -9.32 -5.98 2.46
N ASP A 33 -8.79 -5.45 3.58
CA ASP A 33 -7.35 -5.22 3.68
C ASP A 33 -6.59 -6.53 3.82
N THR A 34 -5.35 -6.52 3.34
CA THR A 34 -4.43 -7.63 3.53
C THR A 34 -3.57 -7.45 4.77
N VAL A 35 -3.00 -8.54 5.25
CA VAL A 35 -2.03 -8.58 6.36
C VAL A 35 -0.70 -9.13 5.88
N SER A 36 0.38 -8.86 6.64
CA SER A 36 1.72 -9.34 6.28
C SER A 36 1.90 -10.86 6.48
N LEU A 37 1.02 -11.49 7.25
CA LEU A 37 1.12 -12.90 7.61
C LEU A 37 0.38 -13.77 6.59
N LYS A 38 1.13 -14.42 5.68
CA LYS A 38 0.59 -15.26 4.62
C LYS A 38 -0.30 -16.39 5.16
N SER A 39 0.06 -17.01 6.28
CA SER A 39 -0.72 -18.09 6.90
C SER A 39 -2.13 -17.63 7.33
N ALA A 40 -2.28 -16.39 7.79
CA ALA A 40 -3.58 -15.84 8.11
C ALA A 40 -4.43 -15.63 6.85
N ILE A 41 -3.84 -15.04 5.79
CA ILE A 41 -4.56 -14.88 4.52
C ILE A 41 -4.98 -16.24 3.93
N GLU A 42 -4.14 -17.28 4.03
CA GLU A 42 -4.45 -18.62 3.57
C GLU A 42 -5.64 -19.27 4.28
N LYS A 43 -5.85 -18.96 5.57
CA LYS A 43 -7.05 -19.42 6.31
C LYS A 43 -8.34 -18.83 5.73
N HIS A 44 -8.29 -17.59 5.29
CA HIS A 44 -9.45 -16.82 4.80
C HIS A 44 -9.60 -16.87 3.27
N LYS A 45 -8.76 -17.60 2.53
CA LYS A 45 -8.75 -17.61 1.07
C LYS A 45 -10.07 -17.99 0.41
N ASP A 46 -10.88 -18.78 1.09
CA ASP A 46 -12.16 -19.26 0.59
C ASP A 46 -13.36 -18.46 1.09
N ASP A 47 -13.14 -17.48 1.97
CA ASP A 47 -14.19 -16.63 2.51
C ASP A 47 -14.74 -15.69 1.42
N GLU A 48 -16.06 -15.66 1.32
CA GLU A 48 -16.76 -14.75 0.43
C GLU A 48 -16.92 -13.38 1.08
N ASN A 49 -16.60 -12.31 0.34
CA ASN A 49 -16.69 -10.94 0.84
C ASN A 49 -17.96 -10.26 0.29
N GLU A 50 -18.92 -10.01 1.15
CA GLU A 50 -20.20 -9.41 0.77
C GLU A 50 -20.06 -7.99 0.18
N ILE A 51 -19.08 -7.20 0.66
CA ILE A 51 -18.83 -5.83 0.17
C ILE A 51 -18.37 -5.86 -1.28
N TYR A 52 -17.66 -6.91 -1.67
CA TYR A 52 -17.15 -7.12 -3.04
C TYR A 52 -17.99 -8.12 -3.83
N GLY A 53 -19.28 -8.25 -3.49
CA GLY A 53 -20.23 -9.05 -4.28
C GLY A 53 -20.08 -10.57 -4.15
N GLY A 54 -19.50 -11.06 -3.07
CA GLY A 54 -19.26 -12.48 -2.82
C GLY A 54 -17.95 -13.00 -3.40
N GLU A 55 -17.06 -12.10 -3.87
CA GLU A 55 -15.75 -12.51 -4.37
C GLU A 55 -14.84 -13.02 -3.25
N LYS A 56 -14.01 -14.03 -3.57
CA LYS A 56 -12.96 -14.56 -2.69
C LYS A 56 -11.71 -13.68 -2.74
N LEU A 57 -11.79 -12.54 -2.10
CA LEU A 57 -10.80 -11.48 -2.20
C LEU A 57 -9.40 -11.91 -1.74
N TYR A 58 -9.30 -12.75 -0.70
CA TYR A 58 -8.02 -13.20 -0.17
C TYR A 58 -7.34 -14.24 -1.07
N SER A 59 -8.12 -15.06 -1.81
CA SER A 59 -7.57 -15.90 -2.86
C SER A 59 -6.95 -15.07 -3.98
N PHE A 60 -7.64 -14.01 -4.41
CA PHE A 60 -7.11 -13.07 -5.40
C PHE A 60 -5.81 -12.41 -4.92
N TRP A 61 -5.74 -11.92 -3.68
CA TRP A 61 -4.53 -11.30 -3.14
C TRP A 61 -3.35 -12.26 -3.06
N LEU A 62 -3.57 -13.52 -2.67
CA LEU A 62 -2.52 -14.55 -2.65
C LEU A 62 -1.94 -14.79 -4.04
N GLU A 63 -2.79 -14.92 -5.04
CA GLU A 63 -2.38 -15.12 -6.44
C GLU A 63 -1.58 -13.91 -6.96
N GLN A 64 -2.09 -12.70 -6.75
CA GLN A 64 -1.42 -11.50 -7.21
C GLN A 64 -0.06 -11.28 -6.52
N ALA A 65 0.05 -11.57 -5.24
CA ALA A 65 1.29 -11.39 -4.48
C ALA A 65 2.45 -12.23 -5.01
N GLU A 66 2.19 -13.39 -5.60
CA GLU A 66 3.22 -14.24 -6.22
C GLU A 66 3.81 -13.64 -7.50
N GLY A 67 3.03 -12.79 -8.19
CA GLY A 67 3.44 -12.11 -9.43
C GLY A 67 4.14 -10.78 -9.23
N ILE A 68 4.24 -10.26 -8.01
CA ILE A 68 4.84 -8.94 -7.76
C ILE A 68 6.36 -9.00 -7.90
N ASP A 69 6.89 -8.28 -8.90
CA ASP A 69 8.33 -8.09 -9.07
C ASP A 69 8.82 -6.88 -8.27
N TYR A 70 9.50 -7.14 -7.17
CA TYR A 70 10.08 -6.10 -6.32
C TYR A 70 11.39 -5.51 -6.85
N SER A 71 11.96 -6.05 -7.93
CA SER A 71 13.22 -5.56 -8.50
C SER A 71 13.10 -4.15 -9.08
N ILE A 72 11.87 -3.72 -9.41
CA ILE A 72 11.57 -2.39 -9.93
C ILE A 72 11.43 -1.32 -8.82
N VAL A 73 11.36 -1.73 -7.54
CA VAL A 73 11.20 -0.77 -6.42
C VAL A 73 12.48 0.01 -6.20
N THR A 74 12.36 1.33 -6.11
CA THR A 74 13.48 2.25 -5.97
C THR A 74 13.39 3.08 -4.69
N ARG A 75 14.49 3.75 -4.32
CA ARG A 75 14.50 4.72 -3.20
C ARG A 75 13.57 5.92 -3.42
N TYR A 76 13.10 6.13 -4.64
CA TYR A 76 12.27 7.29 -5.02
C TYR A 76 10.77 7.01 -4.90
N ASP A 77 10.35 5.75 -4.89
CA ASP A 77 8.95 5.32 -5.01
C ASP A 77 8.03 5.97 -3.99
N LYS A 78 8.49 6.04 -2.72
CA LYS A 78 7.68 6.67 -1.68
C LYS A 78 7.43 8.15 -1.97
N ALA A 79 8.46 8.90 -2.33
CA ALA A 79 8.34 10.34 -2.56
C ALA A 79 7.55 10.65 -3.83
N ILE A 80 7.71 9.84 -4.89
CA ILE A 80 6.92 9.94 -6.11
C ILE A 80 5.46 9.58 -5.83
N GLY A 81 5.21 8.52 -5.05
CA GLY A 81 3.86 8.14 -4.64
C GLY A 81 3.16 9.21 -3.80
N ASP A 82 3.87 9.86 -2.87
CA ASP A 82 3.35 10.97 -2.08
C ASP A 82 2.97 12.17 -3.00
N ALA A 83 3.83 12.52 -3.96
CA ALA A 83 3.55 13.59 -4.94
C ALA A 83 2.36 13.25 -5.85
N TRP A 84 2.23 11.99 -6.25
CA TRP A 84 1.06 11.52 -7.01
C TRP A 84 -0.23 11.59 -6.19
N GLY A 85 -0.18 11.22 -4.90
CA GLY A 85 -1.30 11.36 -3.97
C GLY A 85 -1.79 12.81 -3.83
N GLU A 86 -0.86 13.79 -3.79
CA GLU A 86 -1.20 15.22 -3.81
C GLU A 86 -1.92 15.63 -5.10
N ALA A 87 -1.44 15.16 -6.26
CA ALA A 87 -2.07 15.45 -7.55
C ALA A 87 -3.51 14.89 -7.62
N ILE A 88 -3.70 13.62 -7.19
CA ILE A 88 -5.03 13.01 -7.10
C ILE A 88 -5.95 13.81 -6.17
N SER A 89 -5.45 14.22 -5.01
CA SER A 89 -6.23 15.00 -4.04
C SER A 89 -6.69 16.35 -4.61
N ALA A 90 -5.81 17.04 -5.35
CA ALA A 90 -6.15 18.32 -5.99
C ALA A 90 -7.28 18.17 -7.03
N VAL A 91 -7.30 17.08 -7.78
CA VAL A 91 -8.39 16.77 -8.71
C VAL A 91 -9.68 16.42 -7.97
N LYS A 92 -9.61 15.54 -6.96
CA LYS A 92 -10.78 15.13 -6.16
C LYS A 92 -11.48 16.30 -5.47
N THR A 93 -10.71 17.29 -5.04
CA THR A 93 -11.24 18.50 -4.36
C THR A 93 -11.66 19.62 -5.35
N GLY A 94 -11.50 19.41 -6.65
CA GLY A 94 -11.84 20.39 -7.67
C GLY A 94 -10.88 21.60 -7.72
N GLN A 95 -9.72 21.52 -7.08
CA GLN A 95 -8.71 22.59 -7.10
C GLN A 95 -7.98 22.68 -8.45
N LYS A 96 -7.85 21.53 -9.14
CA LYS A 96 -7.18 21.43 -10.44
C LYS A 96 -7.92 20.50 -11.38
N THR A 97 -7.78 20.74 -12.66
CA THR A 97 -8.14 19.75 -13.68
C THR A 97 -7.16 18.57 -13.65
N LYS A 98 -7.55 17.45 -14.24
CA LYS A 98 -6.66 16.27 -14.37
C LYS A 98 -5.35 16.63 -15.07
N ASP A 99 -5.43 17.36 -16.19
CA ASP A 99 -4.25 17.68 -17.00
C ASP A 99 -3.29 18.64 -16.27
N GLU A 100 -3.81 19.63 -15.55
CA GLU A 100 -3.00 20.51 -14.70
C GLU A 100 -2.28 19.72 -13.61
N ALA A 101 -3.01 18.85 -12.88
CA ALA A 101 -2.45 18.07 -11.79
C ALA A 101 -1.37 17.09 -12.27
N VAL A 102 -1.58 16.44 -13.42
CA VAL A 102 -0.61 15.49 -14.01
C VAL A 102 0.64 16.23 -14.48
N ASN A 103 0.50 17.37 -15.18
CA ASN A 103 1.65 18.15 -15.63
C ASN A 103 2.49 18.66 -14.46
N GLU A 104 1.85 19.21 -13.43
CA GLU A 104 2.56 19.67 -12.23
C GLU A 104 3.24 18.52 -11.46
N PHE A 105 2.63 17.33 -11.42
CA PHE A 105 3.27 16.14 -10.87
C PHE A 105 4.56 15.83 -11.60
N TYR A 106 4.56 15.78 -12.93
CA TYR A 106 5.77 15.54 -13.72
C TYR A 106 6.83 16.63 -13.50
N ASP A 107 6.42 17.89 -13.49
CA ASP A 107 7.34 19.02 -13.24
C ASP A 107 7.97 18.94 -11.84
N LYS A 108 7.19 18.56 -10.82
CA LYS A 108 7.67 18.36 -9.44
C LYS A 108 8.67 17.21 -9.35
N VAL A 109 8.40 16.10 -10.02
CA VAL A 109 9.31 14.94 -10.04
C VAL A 109 10.60 15.30 -10.76
N ALA A 110 10.54 15.91 -11.94
CA ALA A 110 11.71 16.34 -12.71
C ALA A 110 12.60 17.35 -11.94
N ALA A 111 11.98 18.30 -11.23
CA ALA A 111 12.72 19.27 -10.43
C ALA A 111 13.37 18.66 -9.19
N THR A 112 12.74 17.64 -8.60
CA THR A 112 13.24 17.00 -7.38
C THR A 112 14.29 15.93 -7.66
N TYR A 113 14.15 15.24 -8.78
CA TYR A 113 14.98 14.10 -9.18
C TYR A 113 15.46 14.23 -10.62
N PRO A 114 16.45 15.10 -10.90
CA PRO A 114 16.90 15.40 -12.26
C PRO A 114 17.62 14.21 -12.94
N ASP A 115 17.93 13.17 -12.21
CA ASP A 115 18.50 11.91 -12.70
C ASP A 115 17.43 10.89 -13.14
N ILE A 116 16.14 11.19 -12.96
CA ILE A 116 15.05 10.36 -13.47
C ILE A 116 14.64 10.85 -14.85
N GLU A 117 14.68 9.97 -15.82
CA GLU A 117 14.13 10.22 -17.15
C GLU A 117 12.60 10.09 -17.09
N ILE A 118 11.90 11.14 -17.56
CA ILE A 118 10.44 11.19 -17.57
C ILE A 118 9.98 11.18 -19.03
N ASP A 119 9.29 10.12 -19.43
CA ASP A 119 8.55 10.04 -20.68
C ASP A 119 7.13 10.61 -20.47
N ARG A 120 6.75 11.66 -21.25
CA ARG A 120 5.47 12.40 -21.13
C ARG A 120 4.54 12.12 -22.29
#